data_06d13c8bcc685bc0e8d3131ce112d08b
#
_entry.id   06d13c8bcc685bc0e8d3131ce112d08b
#
_cell.length_a   1.000
_cell.length_b   1.000
_cell.length_c   1.000
_cell.angle_alpha   90.00
_cell.angle_beta   90.00
_cell.angle_gamma   90.00
#
_symmetry.space_group_name_H-M   'P 1'
#
loop_
_entity.id
_entity.type
_entity.pdbx_description
1 polymer ?
#
loop_
_entity_poly.entity_id
_entity_poly.type
_entity_poly.pdbx_seq_one_letter_code
_entity_poly.pdbx_strand_id
1 'polypeptide(L)'
;QVRGIAKEEEAARMAQCEEIMQSITGRKMVGYRAPGGVMHPFTVELLKERNYFYSSSMKDADSPYIHKINGMESDIVELCSDQSLDDNTYFFFCLTAPYVRRGINPPCVMLECWQRDFAVLKEEGGRIMIIKCHPQLIGRPLRIEALREFISFVLKEDAWVTTCEEIARYVLAEKQG
;
A
#
# COMPACT_ATOMS: atom_id res chain seq x y z
N GLN A 1 -11.31 15.17 3.45
CA GLN A 1 -11.51 14.46 2.18
C GLN A 1 -10.59 15.03 1.12
N VAL A 2 -9.81 14.16 0.46
CA VAL A 2 -8.84 14.54 -0.59
C VAL A 2 -9.51 14.80 -1.95
N ARG A 3 -10.82 14.56 -2.06
CA ARG A 3 -11.56 14.74 -3.32
C ARG A 3 -11.72 16.23 -3.64
N GLY A 4 -11.29 16.64 -4.84
CA GLY A 4 -11.52 17.96 -5.39
C GLY A 4 -10.53 19.05 -4.96
N ILE A 5 -9.30 18.69 -4.58
CA ILE A 5 -8.22 19.66 -4.38
C ILE A 5 -7.55 20.03 -5.72
N ALA A 6 -6.95 21.21 -5.78
CA ALA A 6 -6.16 21.65 -6.93
C ALA A 6 -4.77 20.98 -6.96
N LYS A 7 -4.13 20.93 -8.14
CA LYS A 7 -2.78 20.34 -8.30
C LYS A 7 -1.77 21.03 -7.39
N GLU A 8 -1.84 22.34 -7.28
CA GLU A 8 -0.95 23.16 -6.45
C GLU A 8 -1.12 22.86 -4.96
N GLU A 9 -2.35 22.59 -4.52
CA GLU A 9 -2.62 22.23 -3.14
C GLU A 9 -2.09 20.83 -2.81
N GLU A 10 -2.25 19.85 -3.70
CA GLU A 10 -1.68 18.51 -3.51
C GLU A 10 -0.15 18.59 -3.47
N ALA A 11 0.47 19.33 -4.39
CA ALA A 11 1.91 19.55 -4.41
C ALA A 11 2.44 20.19 -3.12
N ALA A 12 1.73 21.18 -2.59
CA ALA A 12 2.10 21.83 -1.33
C ALA A 12 2.01 20.87 -0.13
N ARG A 13 0.98 20.04 -0.08
CA ARG A 13 0.82 19.01 0.97
C ARG A 13 1.90 17.95 0.89
N MET A 14 2.27 17.51 -0.31
CA MET A 14 3.39 16.58 -0.51
C MET A 14 4.69 17.19 -0.01
N ALA A 15 5.00 18.44 -0.38
CA ALA A 15 6.19 19.14 0.09
C ALA A 15 6.28 19.20 1.61
N GLN A 16 5.18 19.57 2.28
CA GLN A 16 5.13 19.59 3.73
C GLN A 16 5.37 18.21 4.36
N CYS A 17 4.79 17.15 3.79
CA CYS A 17 5.04 15.78 4.25
C CYS A 17 6.50 15.37 4.07
N GLU A 18 7.12 15.72 2.95
CA GLU A 18 8.53 15.46 2.67
C GLU A 18 9.46 16.13 3.69
N GLU A 19 9.23 17.40 3.98
CA GLU A 19 10.01 18.15 4.99
C GLU A 19 9.89 17.48 6.38
N ILE A 20 8.67 17.16 6.81
CA ILE A 20 8.42 16.49 8.09
C ILE A 20 9.13 15.13 8.13
N MET A 21 8.93 14.30 7.11
CA MET A 21 9.50 12.95 7.08
C MET A 21 11.03 13.01 7.01
N GLN A 22 11.59 13.93 6.24
CA GLN A 22 13.05 14.11 6.17
C GLN A 22 13.62 14.58 7.51
N SER A 23 12.92 15.47 8.22
CA SER A 23 13.35 15.92 9.56
C SER A 23 13.38 14.81 10.60
N ILE A 24 12.46 13.82 10.49
CA ILE A 24 12.35 12.69 11.42
C ILE A 24 13.29 11.55 11.04
N THR A 25 13.38 11.21 9.76
CA THR A 25 14.05 9.99 9.27
C THR A 25 15.45 10.25 8.69
N GLY A 26 15.76 11.48 8.36
CA GLY A 26 16.99 11.86 7.61
C GLY A 26 16.97 11.40 6.14
N ARG A 27 15.87 10.82 5.65
CA ARG A 27 15.75 10.23 4.30
C ARG A 27 14.73 10.97 3.46
N LYS A 28 15.00 11.09 2.15
CA LYS A 28 13.98 11.53 1.18
C LYS A 28 12.91 10.47 1.00
N MET A 29 11.67 10.91 0.84
CA MET A 29 10.57 10.04 0.44
C MET A 29 10.74 9.66 -1.03
N VAL A 30 10.55 8.38 -1.32
CA VAL A 30 10.69 7.83 -2.69
C VAL A 30 9.45 7.06 -3.12
N GLY A 31 8.53 6.81 -2.20
CA GLY A 31 7.28 6.10 -2.41
C GLY A 31 6.10 6.85 -1.84
N TYR A 32 4.94 6.64 -2.44
CA TYR A 32 3.70 7.33 -2.10
C TYR A 32 2.54 6.36 -1.91
N ARG A 33 1.67 6.68 -0.98
CA ARG A 33 0.35 6.05 -0.87
C ARG A 33 -0.68 7.14 -0.65
N ALA A 34 -1.63 7.23 -1.58
CA ALA A 34 -2.69 8.24 -1.52
C ALA A 34 -3.57 8.04 -0.28
N PRO A 35 -3.81 9.09 0.51
CA PRO A 35 -4.74 9.05 1.62
C PRO A 35 -6.13 8.57 1.18
N GLY A 36 -6.64 7.50 1.80
CA GLY A 36 -7.90 6.87 1.41
C GLY A 36 -7.89 6.18 0.03
N GLY A 37 -6.72 6.01 -0.59
CA GLY A 37 -6.58 5.40 -1.91
C GLY A 37 -7.13 6.25 -3.07
N VAL A 38 -7.25 7.57 -2.88
CA VAL A 38 -7.78 8.48 -3.91
C VAL A 38 -6.61 9.21 -4.58
N MET A 39 -6.37 8.88 -5.86
CA MET A 39 -5.43 9.60 -6.71
C MET A 39 -6.18 10.56 -7.63
N HIS A 40 -5.64 11.76 -7.83
CA HIS A 40 -6.13 12.71 -8.83
C HIS A 40 -5.45 12.45 -10.18
N PRO A 41 -6.03 12.92 -11.29
CA PRO A 41 -5.43 12.71 -12.61
C PRO A 41 -4.00 13.23 -12.74
N PHE A 42 -3.63 14.22 -11.94
CA PHE A 42 -2.30 14.83 -11.92
C PHE A 42 -1.34 14.26 -10.86
N THR A 43 -1.81 13.33 -10.00
CA THR A 43 -0.98 12.81 -8.89
C THR A 43 0.28 12.11 -9.41
N VAL A 44 0.17 11.28 -10.46
CA VAL A 44 1.34 10.57 -11.02
C VAL A 44 2.38 11.54 -11.61
N GLU A 45 1.93 12.64 -12.23
CA GLU A 45 2.83 13.69 -12.71
C GLU A 45 3.58 14.35 -11.55
N LEU A 46 2.87 14.69 -10.47
CA LEU A 46 3.49 15.26 -9.25
C LEU A 46 4.51 14.29 -8.64
N LEU A 47 4.22 12.99 -8.60
CA LEU A 47 5.18 12.00 -8.11
C LEU A 47 6.47 12.01 -8.94
N LYS A 48 6.34 12.06 -10.26
CA LYS A 48 7.50 12.14 -11.17
C LYS A 48 8.29 13.45 -10.98
N GLU A 49 7.61 14.59 -10.95
CA GLU A 49 8.21 15.92 -10.72
C GLU A 49 9.00 15.97 -9.41
N ARG A 50 8.60 15.20 -8.39
CA ARG A 50 9.20 15.14 -7.06
C ARG A 50 10.19 13.98 -6.85
N ASN A 51 10.52 13.25 -7.92
CA ASN A 51 11.45 12.11 -7.90
C ASN A 51 11.01 10.92 -7.04
N TYR A 52 9.71 10.69 -6.92
CA TYR A 52 9.18 9.41 -6.47
C TYR A 52 9.32 8.40 -7.61
N PHE A 53 9.50 7.13 -7.27
CA PHE A 53 9.58 6.09 -8.29
C PHE A 53 8.57 4.95 -8.05
N TYR A 54 7.77 5.00 -6.97
CA TYR A 54 6.64 4.09 -6.82
C TYR A 54 5.45 4.71 -6.10
N SER A 55 4.28 4.15 -6.40
CA SER A 55 3.03 4.34 -5.68
C SER A 55 2.52 2.99 -5.19
N SER A 56 1.73 2.99 -4.13
CA SER A 56 0.96 1.84 -3.65
C SER A 56 -0.44 2.30 -3.27
N SER A 57 -1.15 2.88 -4.23
CA SER A 57 -2.43 3.55 -4.02
C SER A 57 -3.59 2.83 -4.69
N MET A 58 -3.35 2.20 -5.84
CA MET A 58 -4.35 1.51 -6.65
C MET A 58 -4.69 0.13 -6.10
N LYS A 59 -5.80 -0.46 -6.60
CA LYS A 59 -6.36 -1.73 -6.12
C LYS A 59 -6.87 -2.57 -7.29
N ASP A 60 -6.28 -2.39 -8.45
CA ASP A 60 -6.79 -2.89 -9.73
C ASP A 60 -5.95 -4.01 -10.34
N ALA A 61 -4.88 -4.43 -9.66
CA ALA A 61 -4.01 -5.52 -10.10
C ALA A 61 -3.31 -6.23 -8.94
N ASP A 62 -2.92 -7.49 -9.16
CA ASP A 62 -2.12 -8.30 -8.23
C ASP A 62 -0.66 -8.42 -8.67
N SER A 63 -0.29 -7.74 -9.75
CA SER A 63 1.07 -7.62 -10.26
C SER A 63 1.50 -6.16 -10.33
N PRO A 64 2.78 -5.85 -10.14
CA PRO A 64 3.29 -4.51 -10.36
C PRO A 64 3.08 -4.06 -11.82
N TYR A 65 2.83 -2.78 -11.99
CA TYR A 65 2.83 -2.18 -13.33
C TYR A 65 3.43 -0.78 -13.34
N ILE A 66 3.73 -0.26 -14.51
CA ILE A 66 4.28 1.09 -14.67
C ILE A 66 3.18 2.04 -15.11
N HIS A 67 3.03 3.14 -14.38
CA HIS A 67 2.09 4.21 -14.74
C HIS A 67 2.45 4.85 -16.08
N LYS A 68 1.42 5.26 -16.83
CA LYS A 68 1.59 6.07 -18.06
C LYS A 68 1.20 7.52 -17.77
N ILE A 69 2.03 8.45 -18.25
CA ILE A 69 1.77 9.88 -18.23
C ILE A 69 1.63 10.33 -19.70
N ASN A 70 0.49 10.90 -20.05
CA ASN A 70 0.18 11.31 -21.43
C ASN A 70 0.41 10.20 -22.48
N GLY A 71 0.06 8.96 -22.13
CA GLY A 71 0.20 7.78 -22.98
C GLY A 71 1.61 7.18 -23.06
N MET A 72 2.61 7.82 -22.49
CA MET A 72 3.99 7.32 -22.41
C MET A 72 4.25 6.68 -21.05
N GLU A 73 5.02 5.59 -21.03
CA GLU A 73 5.45 4.98 -19.78
C GLU A 73 6.27 5.96 -18.95
N SER A 74 5.99 5.97 -17.66
CA SER A 74 6.77 6.72 -16.67
C SER A 74 7.80 5.79 -15.99
N ASP A 75 8.51 6.32 -15.00
CA ASP A 75 9.36 5.53 -14.10
C ASP A 75 8.67 5.31 -12.73
N ILE A 76 7.34 5.47 -12.69
CA ILE A 76 6.55 5.26 -11.48
C ILE A 76 5.93 3.87 -11.50
N VAL A 77 6.40 2.99 -10.61
CA VAL A 77 5.84 1.65 -10.42
C VAL A 77 4.62 1.73 -9.51
N GLU A 78 3.50 1.14 -9.92
CA GLU A 78 2.37 0.92 -9.02
C GLU A 78 2.49 -0.46 -8.37
N LEU A 79 2.39 -0.48 -7.06
CA LEU A 79 2.33 -1.67 -6.23
C LEU A 79 0.94 -1.73 -5.60
N CYS A 80 0.01 -2.31 -6.33
CA CYS A 80 -1.40 -2.36 -5.92
C CYS A 80 -1.57 -3.07 -4.57
N SER A 81 -2.54 -2.62 -3.80
CA SER A 81 -2.85 -3.22 -2.51
C SER A 81 -4.34 -3.47 -2.39
N ASP A 82 -4.74 -4.74 -2.34
CA ASP A 82 -6.14 -5.09 -2.16
C ASP A 82 -6.70 -4.59 -0.81
N GLN A 83 -8.01 -4.35 -0.78
CA GLN A 83 -8.70 -3.90 0.43
C GLN A 83 -8.84 -5.01 1.46
N SER A 84 -8.85 -6.29 1.03
CA SER A 84 -8.87 -7.45 1.92
C SER A 84 -7.57 -7.61 2.71
N LEU A 85 -6.46 -7.04 2.22
CA LEU A 85 -5.15 -7.04 2.85
C LEU A 85 -4.91 -5.84 3.80
N ASP A 86 -5.97 -5.18 4.20
CA ASP A 86 -5.98 -4.03 5.11
C ASP A 86 -6.67 -4.43 6.42
N ASP A 87 -5.98 -4.33 7.55
CA ASP A 87 -6.54 -4.67 8.87
C ASP A 87 -7.77 -3.82 9.25
N ASN A 88 -7.88 -2.62 8.66
CA ASN A 88 -9.04 -1.77 8.79
C ASN A 88 -10.32 -2.46 8.27
N THR A 89 -10.21 -3.29 7.23
CA THR A 89 -11.33 -4.06 6.69
C THR A 89 -11.94 -4.99 7.73
N TYR A 90 -11.15 -5.52 8.63
CA TYR A 90 -11.59 -6.47 9.65
C TYR A 90 -11.93 -5.81 11.00
N PHE A 91 -11.19 -4.77 11.39
CA PHE A 91 -11.15 -4.30 12.77
C PHE A 91 -11.63 -2.87 12.99
N PHE A 92 -11.95 -2.14 11.94
CA PHE A 92 -12.48 -0.80 12.09
C PHE A 92 -13.91 -0.84 12.62
N PHE A 93 -14.19 -0.04 13.65
CA PHE A 93 -15.51 0.13 14.25
C PHE A 93 -15.83 1.62 14.37
N CYS A 94 -16.99 2.01 13.87
CA CYS A 94 -17.46 3.40 13.96
C CYS A 94 -18.99 3.44 13.99
N LEU A 95 -19.54 4.20 14.91
CA LEU A 95 -20.99 4.43 15.03
C LEU A 95 -21.42 5.80 14.51
N THR A 96 -20.47 6.62 14.04
CA THR A 96 -20.73 8.00 13.62
C THR A 96 -20.84 8.07 12.10
N ALA A 97 -21.94 8.68 11.63
CA ALA A 97 -22.12 8.98 10.20
C ALA A 97 -20.95 9.85 9.67
N PRO A 98 -20.55 9.69 8.42
CA PRO A 98 -21.06 8.79 7.38
C PRO A 98 -20.49 7.37 7.42
N TYR A 99 -19.57 7.04 8.34
CA TYR A 99 -18.79 5.79 8.35
C TYR A 99 -19.34 4.75 9.34
N VAL A 100 -20.66 4.58 9.40
CA VAL A 100 -21.25 3.62 10.33
C VAL A 100 -20.83 2.19 10.00
N ARG A 101 -20.07 1.56 10.89
CA ARG A 101 -19.66 0.16 10.82
C ARG A 101 -19.79 -0.49 12.20
N ARG A 102 -20.65 -1.50 12.29
CA ARG A 102 -21.14 -2.08 13.56
C ARG A 102 -20.52 -3.44 13.92
N GLY A 103 -19.46 -3.84 13.31
CA GLY A 103 -18.90 -5.16 13.59
C GLY A 103 -17.38 -5.14 13.56
N ILE A 104 -16.81 -6.01 14.39
CA ILE A 104 -15.39 -6.35 14.38
C ILE A 104 -15.30 -7.83 14.11
N ASN A 105 -14.53 -8.23 13.10
CA ASN A 105 -14.30 -9.65 12.83
C ASN A 105 -13.39 -10.28 13.88
N PRO A 106 -13.56 -11.55 14.20
CA PRO A 106 -12.55 -12.32 14.93
C PRO A 106 -11.21 -12.30 14.17
N PRO A 107 -10.05 -12.18 14.85
CA PRO A 107 -8.75 -12.14 14.18
C PRO A 107 -8.43 -13.36 13.32
N CYS A 108 -8.99 -14.52 13.64
CA CYS A 108 -8.85 -15.75 12.83
C CYS A 108 -9.44 -15.61 11.41
N VAL A 109 -10.46 -14.79 11.22
CA VAL A 109 -11.03 -14.52 9.88
C VAL A 109 -10.01 -13.78 9.01
N MET A 110 -9.37 -12.75 9.54
CA MET A 110 -8.29 -12.05 8.84
C MET A 110 -7.15 -13.01 8.51
N LEU A 111 -6.68 -13.77 9.49
CA LEU A 111 -5.59 -14.72 9.33
C LEU A 111 -5.89 -15.75 8.23
N GLU A 112 -7.07 -16.37 8.26
CA GLU A 112 -7.49 -17.35 7.25
C GLU A 112 -7.57 -16.74 5.85
N CYS A 113 -8.18 -15.56 5.71
CA CYS A 113 -8.24 -14.86 4.43
C CYS A 113 -6.84 -14.58 3.87
N TRP A 114 -5.96 -14.00 4.68
CA TRP A 114 -4.61 -13.65 4.25
C TRP A 114 -3.76 -14.87 3.89
N GLN A 115 -3.91 -15.98 4.62
CA GLN A 115 -3.20 -17.24 4.29
C GLN A 115 -3.70 -17.84 2.97
N ARG A 116 -5.01 -17.80 2.70
CA ARG A 116 -5.59 -18.29 1.45
C ARG A 116 -5.20 -17.42 0.26
N ASP A 117 -5.28 -16.09 0.41
CA ASP A 117 -4.85 -15.15 -0.63
C ASP A 117 -3.36 -15.36 -0.97
N PHE A 118 -2.51 -15.49 0.06
CA PHE A 118 -1.10 -15.78 -0.13
C PHE A 118 -0.87 -17.08 -0.92
N ALA A 119 -1.58 -18.14 -0.58
CA ALA A 119 -1.42 -19.43 -1.25
C ALA A 119 -1.79 -19.35 -2.74
N VAL A 120 -2.88 -18.66 -3.08
CA VAL A 120 -3.32 -18.47 -4.48
C VAL A 120 -2.31 -17.62 -5.25
N LEU A 121 -1.90 -16.46 -4.69
CA LEU A 121 -0.94 -15.56 -5.34
C LEU A 121 0.43 -16.25 -5.56
N LYS A 122 0.85 -17.11 -4.63
CA LYS A 122 2.06 -17.91 -4.77
C LYS A 122 1.95 -18.92 -5.91
N GLU A 123 0.82 -19.63 -6.01
CA GLU A 123 0.57 -20.61 -7.09
C GLU A 123 0.55 -19.93 -8.46
N GLU A 124 -0.04 -18.76 -8.58
CA GLU A 124 -0.05 -17.98 -9.82
C GLU A 124 1.35 -17.49 -10.24
N GLY A 125 2.20 -17.16 -9.28
CA GLY A 125 3.54 -16.61 -9.52
C GLY A 125 3.56 -15.19 -10.07
N GLY A 126 4.66 -14.46 -9.88
CA GLY A 126 4.80 -13.07 -10.36
C GLY A 126 3.82 -12.08 -9.74
N ARG A 127 3.25 -12.42 -8.59
CA ARG A 127 2.27 -11.61 -7.85
C ARG A 127 2.91 -10.91 -6.67
N ILE A 128 2.25 -9.86 -6.20
CA ILE A 128 2.62 -9.15 -4.97
C ILE A 128 1.47 -9.19 -3.96
N MET A 129 1.83 -9.23 -2.68
CA MET A 129 0.90 -9.13 -1.57
C MET A 129 1.31 -7.98 -0.65
N ILE A 130 0.55 -6.89 -0.67
CA ILE A 130 0.83 -5.68 0.12
C ILE A 130 -0.06 -5.63 1.35
N ILE A 131 0.51 -5.94 2.51
CA ILE A 131 -0.19 -5.89 3.79
C ILE A 131 -0.22 -4.45 4.32
N LYS A 132 -1.40 -4.01 4.74
CA LYS A 132 -1.60 -2.71 5.39
C LYS A 132 -2.05 -2.91 6.83
N CYS A 133 -1.32 -2.35 7.77
CA CYS A 133 -1.61 -2.43 9.18
C CYS A 133 -1.66 -1.04 9.83
N HIS A 134 -2.64 -0.85 10.70
CA HIS A 134 -2.80 0.35 11.51
C HIS A 134 -2.42 0.00 12.97
N PRO A 135 -1.40 0.62 13.57
CA PRO A 135 -0.94 0.30 14.92
C PRO A 135 -2.06 0.29 15.97
N GLN A 136 -3.00 1.23 15.85
CA GLN A 136 -4.17 1.32 16.74
C GLN A 136 -5.20 0.19 16.55
N LEU A 137 -5.18 -0.52 15.42
CA LEU A 137 -6.05 -1.65 15.14
C LEU A 137 -5.34 -2.97 15.39
N ILE A 138 -4.29 -3.25 14.65
CA ILE A 138 -3.58 -4.53 14.70
C ILE A 138 -2.82 -4.73 16.02
N GLY A 139 -2.41 -3.66 16.71
CA GLY A 139 -1.63 -3.72 17.94
C GLY A 139 -2.37 -4.23 19.19
N ARG A 140 -3.60 -4.75 19.07
CA ARG A 140 -4.31 -5.38 20.19
C ARG A 140 -3.88 -6.84 20.37
N PRO A 141 -3.90 -7.39 21.61
CA PRO A 141 -3.29 -8.70 21.93
C PRO A 141 -3.63 -9.83 20.95
N LEU A 142 -4.91 -10.11 20.73
CA LEU A 142 -5.30 -11.19 19.81
C LEU A 142 -5.02 -10.89 18.34
N ARG A 143 -5.02 -9.62 17.95
CA ARG A 143 -4.80 -9.21 16.57
C ARG A 143 -3.32 -9.24 16.22
N ILE A 144 -2.46 -8.78 17.12
CA ILE A 144 -1.02 -8.84 16.93
C ILE A 144 -0.52 -10.29 16.93
N GLU A 145 -1.18 -11.20 17.68
CA GLU A 145 -0.88 -12.62 17.62
C GLU A 145 -1.24 -13.22 16.25
N ALA A 146 -2.41 -12.91 15.70
CA ALA A 146 -2.80 -13.33 14.36
C ALA A 146 -1.82 -12.80 13.28
N LEU A 147 -1.35 -11.56 13.42
CA LEU A 147 -0.30 -11.03 12.52
C LEU A 147 1.02 -11.81 12.66
N ARG A 148 1.41 -12.15 13.89
CA ARG A 148 2.61 -12.96 14.15
C ARG A 148 2.50 -14.35 13.51
N GLU A 149 1.33 -15.00 13.64
CA GLU A 149 1.05 -16.29 13.01
C GLU A 149 1.14 -16.19 11.49
N PHE A 150 0.56 -15.14 10.90
CA PHE A 150 0.65 -14.90 9.45
C PHE A 150 2.10 -14.70 8.99
N ILE A 151 2.86 -13.86 9.67
CA ILE A 151 4.28 -13.65 9.35
C ILE A 151 5.06 -14.96 9.46
N SER A 152 4.81 -15.73 10.53
CA SER A 152 5.47 -17.03 10.73
C SER A 152 5.08 -18.07 9.68
N PHE A 153 3.87 -17.98 9.14
CA PHE A 153 3.43 -18.79 8.02
C PHE A 153 4.19 -18.41 6.74
N VAL A 154 4.19 -17.13 6.36
CA VAL A 154 4.85 -16.65 5.14
C VAL A 154 6.35 -16.92 5.16
N LEU A 155 7.02 -16.77 6.30
CA LEU A 155 8.47 -17.02 6.43
C LEU A 155 8.88 -18.49 6.27
N LYS A 156 7.94 -19.44 6.29
CA LYS A 156 8.19 -20.86 5.99
C LYS A 156 8.04 -21.17 4.51
N GLU A 157 7.47 -20.24 3.78
CA GLU A 157 7.25 -20.38 2.35
C GLU A 157 8.40 -19.73 1.56
N ASP A 158 8.63 -20.18 0.34
CA ASP A 158 9.60 -19.56 -0.55
C ASP A 158 9.02 -18.26 -1.16
N ALA A 159 9.01 -17.22 -0.33
CA ALA A 159 8.50 -15.90 -0.71
C ALA A 159 9.54 -14.82 -0.40
N TRP A 160 9.68 -13.87 -1.29
CA TRP A 160 10.51 -12.69 -1.08
C TRP A 160 9.79 -11.68 -0.21
N VAL A 161 10.06 -11.72 1.09
CA VAL A 161 9.53 -10.75 2.07
C VAL A 161 10.44 -9.54 2.11
N THR A 162 9.94 -8.40 1.64
CA THR A 162 10.75 -7.20 1.45
C THR A 162 9.91 -5.91 1.56
N THR A 163 10.51 -4.77 1.25
CA THR A 163 9.85 -3.46 1.24
C THR A 163 9.26 -3.13 -0.14
N CYS A 164 8.26 -2.23 -0.17
CA CYS A 164 7.73 -1.69 -1.43
C CYS A 164 8.83 -1.02 -2.27
N GLU A 165 9.81 -0.37 -1.63
CA GLU A 165 10.94 0.26 -2.29
C GLU A 165 11.78 -0.77 -3.06
N GLU A 166 12.10 -1.91 -2.45
CA GLU A 166 12.91 -2.96 -3.06
C GLU A 166 12.19 -3.64 -4.21
N ILE A 167 10.88 -3.93 -4.06
CA ILE A 167 10.06 -4.47 -5.17
C ILE A 167 10.05 -3.49 -6.35
N ALA A 168 9.82 -2.20 -6.10
CA ALA A 168 9.78 -1.22 -7.17
C ALA A 168 11.14 -1.08 -7.88
N ARG A 169 12.26 -1.14 -7.16
CA ARG A 169 13.60 -1.14 -7.75
C ARG A 169 13.84 -2.38 -8.62
N TYR A 170 13.40 -3.54 -8.15
CA TYR A 170 13.48 -4.78 -8.92
C TYR A 170 12.71 -4.66 -10.24
N VAL A 171 11.45 -4.21 -10.20
CA VAL A 171 10.61 -4.02 -11.40
C VAL A 171 11.24 -3.04 -12.41
N LEU A 172 11.83 -1.94 -11.93
CA LEU A 172 12.50 -0.98 -12.81
C LEU A 172 13.79 -1.54 -13.42
N ALA A 173 14.52 -2.39 -12.70
CA ALA A 173 15.73 -3.03 -13.22
C ALA A 173 15.41 -4.05 -14.32
N GLU A 174 14.39 -4.89 -14.10
CA GLU A 174 13.92 -5.87 -15.10
C GLU A 174 13.46 -5.20 -16.42
N LYS A 175 12.93 -3.97 -16.33
CA LYS A 175 12.51 -3.21 -17.53
C LYS A 175 13.69 -2.74 -18.39
N GLN A 176 14.87 -2.57 -17.81
CA GLN A 176 16.04 -2.00 -18.50
C GLN A 176 16.93 -3.08 -19.14
N GLY A 177 16.69 -4.36 -18.84
CA GLY A 177 17.40 -5.52 -19.37
C GLY A 177 16.65 -6.17 -20.52
#